data_49599faa51d578d91b737ebc0cf70329
#
_entry.id   49599faa51d578d91b737ebc0cf70329
#
_cell.length_a   1.000
_cell.length_b   1.000
_cell.length_c   1.000
_cell.angle_alpha   90.00
_cell.angle_beta   90.00
_cell.angle_gamma   90.00
#
_symmetry.space_group_name_H-M   'P 1'
#
loop_
_entity.id
_entity.type
_entity.pdbx_description
1 polymer ?
#
loop_
_entity_poly.entity_id
_entity_poly.type
_entity_poly.pdbx_seq_one_letter_code
_entity_poly.pdbx_strand_id
1 'polypeptide(L)'
;MPNNTLIFGDSYSTFRGYIPNGYASWYPQNEKCGRTDVVAVTQTLWHQVIQEAGLNLVLNNSWSGSPIGYTGYNNTDCSKSSSFIYRLNQLIENGFFQKNRIDTVFVFGGTNDNWCNAPLGEPSGTDLYCVLPAIHHFFDLIRKTLPDAAIYCLINNHFKPEVTNALKEASDRNNITVVTFKHIDTREGHPTVKGMQDIKEGVLAALAK
;
A
#
# COMPACT_ATOMS: atom_id res chain seq x y z
N MET A 1 -5.58 9.17 -23.18
CA MET A 1 -6.51 9.36 -22.04
C MET A 1 -5.66 9.40 -20.77
N PRO A 2 -6.04 10.16 -19.75
CA PRO A 2 -5.27 10.15 -18.50
C PRO A 2 -5.28 8.73 -17.89
N ASN A 3 -4.14 8.30 -17.39
CA ASN A 3 -3.99 7.01 -16.71
C ASN A 3 -4.51 7.16 -15.25
N ASN A 4 -5.72 6.70 -15.01
CA ASN A 4 -6.41 6.82 -13.72
C ASN A 4 -5.82 5.86 -12.69
N THR A 5 -5.36 6.40 -11.58
CA THR A 5 -4.55 5.70 -10.60
C THR A 5 -5.23 5.60 -9.25
N LEU A 6 -5.20 4.40 -8.67
CA LEU A 6 -5.62 4.07 -7.32
C LEU A 6 -4.40 3.62 -6.50
N ILE A 7 -4.29 4.08 -5.27
CA ILE A 7 -3.22 3.68 -4.35
C ILE A 7 -3.84 2.98 -3.14
N PHE A 8 -3.35 1.80 -2.82
CA PHE A 8 -3.54 1.13 -1.53
C PHE A 8 -2.23 1.16 -0.76
N GLY A 9 -2.21 1.86 0.38
CA GLY A 9 -1.00 1.98 1.18
C GLY A 9 -1.24 1.96 2.68
N ASP A 10 -0.14 1.83 3.41
CA ASP A 10 -0.04 2.02 4.85
C ASP A 10 0.54 3.40 5.19
N SER A 11 1.23 3.53 6.33
CA SER A 11 1.81 4.79 6.81
C SER A 11 2.80 5.44 5.82
N TYR A 12 3.55 4.65 5.05
CA TYR A 12 4.50 5.14 4.05
C TYR A 12 3.85 5.96 2.94
N SER A 13 2.56 5.71 2.71
CA SER A 13 1.76 6.30 1.64
C SER A 13 0.84 7.42 2.08
N THR A 14 0.80 7.73 3.40
CA THR A 14 -0.14 8.72 3.94
C THR A 14 0.46 10.12 3.99
N PHE A 15 -0.39 11.11 3.72
CA PHE A 15 -0.13 12.52 4.04
C PHE A 15 -1.48 13.20 4.33
N ARG A 16 -1.55 14.00 5.39
CA ARG A 16 -2.79 14.67 5.79
C ARG A 16 -3.30 15.59 4.67
N GLY A 17 -4.55 15.42 4.27
CA GLY A 17 -5.15 16.11 3.14
C GLY A 17 -4.86 15.49 1.77
N TYR A 18 -4.07 14.42 1.70
CA TYR A 18 -3.79 13.66 0.48
C TYR A 18 -4.33 12.21 0.55
N ILE A 19 -5.09 11.91 1.59
CA ILE A 19 -5.83 10.67 1.85
C ILE A 19 -7.26 11.03 2.27
N PRO A 20 -8.21 10.09 2.30
CA PRO A 20 -9.58 10.35 2.74
C PRO A 20 -9.66 10.95 4.14
N ASN A 21 -10.62 11.85 4.34
CA ASN A 21 -10.89 12.42 5.66
C ASN A 21 -11.24 11.30 6.67
N GLY A 22 -10.71 11.42 7.88
CA GLY A 22 -10.90 10.43 8.93
C GLY A 22 -9.91 9.26 8.92
N TYR A 23 -9.12 9.11 7.84
CA TYR A 23 -8.05 8.11 7.82
C TYR A 23 -6.84 8.58 8.63
N ALA A 24 -6.19 7.66 9.35
CA ALA A 24 -4.98 7.96 10.07
C ALA A 24 -3.83 8.29 9.12
N SER A 25 -3.09 9.36 9.44
CA SER A 25 -1.94 9.82 8.66
C SER A 25 -0.67 9.78 9.52
N TRP A 26 0.44 9.35 8.91
CA TRP A 26 1.77 9.50 9.51
C TRP A 26 2.36 10.87 9.18
N TYR A 27 2.22 11.35 7.94
CA TYR A 27 2.76 12.62 7.49
C TYR A 27 1.68 13.71 7.34
N PRO A 28 1.96 15.01 7.56
CA PRO A 28 3.10 15.45 8.36
C PRO A 28 2.86 15.08 9.80
N GLN A 29 3.91 14.71 10.52
CA GLN A 29 3.84 14.68 11.96
C GLN A 29 3.89 16.13 12.47
N ASN A 30 3.33 16.38 13.67
CA ASN A 30 3.46 17.68 14.28
C ASN A 30 4.93 18.11 14.26
N GLU A 31 5.21 19.28 13.70
CA GLU A 31 6.54 19.85 13.46
C GLU A 31 7.48 19.80 14.69
N LYS A 32 6.91 19.69 15.88
CA LYS A 32 7.64 19.61 17.16
C LYS A 32 8.28 18.25 17.46
N CYS A 33 8.03 17.21 16.69
CA CYS A 33 8.44 15.85 17.08
C CYS A 33 9.79 15.39 16.51
N GLY A 34 10.34 16.06 15.50
CA GLY A 34 11.61 15.66 14.86
C GLY A 34 11.63 14.24 14.26
N ARG A 35 10.47 13.58 14.17
CA ARG A 35 10.34 12.19 13.72
C ARG A 35 10.43 12.03 12.22
N THR A 36 10.16 13.06 11.46
CA THR A 36 10.23 13.07 10.00
C THR A 36 10.69 14.43 9.48
N ASP A 37 11.31 14.41 8.31
CA ASP A 37 11.64 15.60 7.52
C ASP A 37 10.67 15.81 6.35
N VAL A 38 9.69 14.91 6.17
CA VAL A 38 8.63 15.03 5.18
C VAL A 38 7.52 15.91 5.73
N VAL A 39 7.54 17.19 5.38
CA VAL A 39 6.64 18.23 5.91
C VAL A 39 5.68 18.80 4.87
N ALA A 40 5.89 18.52 3.59
CA ALA A 40 5.07 18.98 2.47
C ALA A 40 4.61 17.80 1.60
N VAL A 41 3.40 17.87 1.04
CA VAL A 41 2.86 16.83 0.15
C VAL A 41 3.76 16.61 -1.08
N THR A 42 4.40 17.65 -1.57
CA THR A 42 5.35 17.59 -2.70
C THR A 42 6.60 16.75 -2.43
N GLN A 43 6.90 16.46 -1.17
CA GLN A 43 8.00 15.59 -0.75
C GLN A 43 7.59 14.13 -0.67
N THR A 44 6.28 13.82 -0.77
CA THR A 44 5.80 12.45 -0.66
C THR A 44 6.03 11.67 -1.94
N LEU A 45 6.29 10.38 -1.80
CA LEU A 45 6.41 9.40 -2.88
C LEU A 45 5.30 9.57 -3.93
N TRP A 46 4.05 9.50 -3.51
CA TRP A 46 2.94 9.44 -4.46
C TRP A 46 2.69 10.76 -5.18
N HIS A 47 2.86 11.90 -4.51
CA HIS A 47 2.76 13.17 -5.21
C HIS A 47 3.81 13.27 -6.33
N GLN A 48 5.05 12.89 -6.04
CA GLN A 48 6.14 12.93 -7.03
C GLN A 48 5.91 11.94 -8.18
N VAL A 49 5.55 10.68 -7.89
CA VAL A 49 5.25 9.66 -8.92
C VAL A 49 4.10 10.12 -9.82
N ILE A 50 3.00 10.60 -9.25
CA ILE A 50 1.84 11.06 -10.01
C ILE A 50 2.22 12.21 -10.96
N GLN A 51 3.00 13.18 -10.48
CA GLN A 51 3.41 14.33 -11.29
C GLN A 51 4.41 13.93 -12.38
N GLU A 52 5.47 13.18 -12.03
CA GLU A 52 6.55 12.85 -12.95
C GLU A 52 6.11 11.83 -14.03
N ALA A 53 5.22 10.90 -13.70
CA ALA A 53 4.69 9.93 -14.66
C ALA A 53 3.43 10.43 -15.41
N GLY A 54 2.94 11.63 -15.12
CA GLY A 54 1.73 12.18 -15.76
C GLY A 54 0.46 11.37 -15.48
N LEU A 55 0.36 10.77 -14.28
CA LEU A 55 -0.79 9.97 -13.87
C LEU A 55 -1.92 10.86 -13.34
N ASN A 56 -3.15 10.34 -13.34
CA ASN A 56 -4.31 10.97 -12.74
C ASN A 56 -4.70 10.24 -11.44
N LEU A 57 -4.40 10.82 -10.28
CA LEU A 57 -4.76 10.23 -9.00
C LEU A 57 -6.27 10.33 -8.77
N VAL A 58 -6.96 9.19 -8.83
CA VAL A 58 -8.38 9.08 -8.50
C VAL A 58 -8.59 8.99 -6.99
N LEU A 59 -7.77 8.17 -6.32
CA LEU A 59 -7.86 7.99 -4.88
C LEU A 59 -6.53 7.47 -4.30
N ASN A 60 -6.01 8.13 -3.27
CA ASN A 60 -4.99 7.58 -2.39
C ASN A 60 -5.69 6.94 -1.18
N ASN A 61 -6.03 5.65 -1.30
CA ASN A 61 -6.69 4.89 -0.26
C ASN A 61 -5.67 4.30 0.73
N SER A 62 -4.88 5.17 1.39
CA SER A 62 -3.86 4.78 2.35
C SER A 62 -4.24 5.14 3.78
N TRP A 63 -3.89 4.27 4.74
CA TRP A 63 -4.21 4.44 6.16
C TRP A 63 -3.01 4.04 7.03
N SER A 64 -2.51 4.95 7.85
CA SER A 64 -1.36 4.69 8.73
C SER A 64 -1.67 3.58 9.74
N GLY A 65 -0.76 2.61 9.88
CA GLY A 65 -0.92 1.46 10.77
C GLY A 65 -1.78 0.33 10.20
N SER A 66 -2.28 0.45 8.97
CA SER A 66 -3.17 -0.56 8.38
C SER A 66 -2.42 -1.83 7.95
N PRO A 67 -2.88 -3.02 8.36
CA PRO A 67 -2.45 -4.30 7.79
C PRO A 67 -3.19 -4.61 6.48
N ILE A 68 -2.67 -5.54 5.71
CA ILE A 68 -3.43 -6.16 4.60
C ILE A 68 -4.57 -6.99 5.17
N GLY A 69 -4.24 -7.87 6.12
CA GLY A 69 -5.19 -8.74 6.84
C GLY A 69 -5.97 -8.02 7.95
N TYR A 70 -6.61 -8.81 8.79
CA TYR A 70 -7.50 -8.28 9.84
C TYR A 70 -6.82 -8.06 11.18
N THR A 71 -5.61 -8.59 11.40
CA THR A 71 -4.87 -8.40 12.65
C THR A 71 -3.94 -7.21 12.56
N GLY A 72 -4.24 -6.16 13.32
CA GLY A 72 -3.39 -4.99 13.49
C GLY A 72 -2.50 -5.06 14.74
N TYR A 73 -1.80 -3.96 15.05
CA TYR A 73 -0.97 -3.85 16.24
C TYR A 73 -1.76 -4.13 17.51
N ASN A 74 -1.10 -4.77 18.49
CA ASN A 74 -1.72 -5.19 19.75
C ASN A 74 -2.97 -6.05 19.57
N ASN A 75 -3.01 -6.87 18.53
CA ASN A 75 -4.16 -7.70 18.15
C ASN A 75 -5.44 -6.90 17.90
N THR A 76 -5.31 -5.65 17.47
CA THR A 76 -6.47 -4.83 17.10
C THR A 76 -7.18 -5.48 15.91
N ASP A 77 -8.49 -5.66 16.02
CA ASP A 77 -9.33 -6.11 14.92
C ASP A 77 -9.51 -4.99 13.87
N CYS A 78 -8.94 -5.19 12.69
CA CYS A 78 -9.02 -4.29 11.55
C CYS A 78 -10.03 -4.74 10.48
N SER A 79 -10.82 -5.79 10.75
CA SER A 79 -11.76 -6.38 9.78
C SER A 79 -12.90 -5.45 9.36
N LYS A 80 -13.18 -4.41 10.15
CA LYS A 80 -14.24 -3.41 9.90
C LYS A 80 -13.72 -1.98 9.98
N SER A 81 -12.41 -1.77 9.72
CA SER A 81 -11.82 -0.45 9.85
C SER A 81 -10.71 -0.20 8.82
N SER A 82 -9.46 -0.44 9.16
CA SER A 82 -8.31 0.04 8.39
C SER A 82 -7.68 -0.98 7.45
N SER A 83 -8.00 -2.29 7.56
CA SER A 83 -7.32 -3.30 6.73
C SER A 83 -7.50 -3.03 5.23
N PHE A 84 -6.52 -3.46 4.42
CA PHE A 84 -6.61 -3.31 2.97
C PHE A 84 -7.81 -4.08 2.42
N ILE A 85 -8.07 -5.30 2.92
CA ILE A 85 -9.21 -6.13 2.51
C ILE A 85 -10.53 -5.39 2.80
N TYR A 86 -10.70 -4.84 4.01
CA TYR A 86 -11.91 -4.11 4.34
C TYR A 86 -12.11 -2.89 3.44
N ARG A 87 -11.07 -2.08 3.24
CA ARG A 87 -11.15 -0.87 2.42
C ARG A 87 -11.42 -1.18 0.94
N LEU A 88 -10.89 -2.28 0.42
CA LEU A 88 -11.21 -2.74 -0.94
C LEU A 88 -12.67 -3.18 -1.04
N ASN A 89 -13.17 -3.97 -0.10
CA ASN A 89 -14.58 -4.37 -0.03
C ASN A 89 -15.50 -3.15 0.03
N GLN A 90 -15.17 -2.13 0.84
CA GLN A 90 -15.95 -0.89 0.91
C GLN A 90 -16.00 -0.15 -0.43
N LEU A 91 -14.91 -0.11 -1.20
CA LEU A 91 -14.93 0.47 -2.55
C LEU A 91 -15.82 -0.34 -3.50
N ILE A 92 -15.79 -1.66 -3.42
CA ILE A 92 -16.64 -2.55 -4.23
C ILE A 92 -18.12 -2.32 -3.88
N GLU A 93 -18.48 -2.40 -2.60
CA GLU A 93 -19.85 -2.29 -2.09
C GLU A 93 -20.47 -0.92 -2.38
N ASN A 94 -19.67 0.16 -2.31
CA ASN A 94 -20.13 1.53 -2.58
C ASN A 94 -20.18 1.88 -4.07
N GLY A 95 -19.92 0.93 -4.95
CA GLY A 95 -19.97 1.15 -6.40
C GLY A 95 -18.88 2.09 -6.93
N PHE A 96 -17.73 2.14 -6.26
CA PHE A 96 -16.63 3.01 -6.66
C PHE A 96 -16.11 2.69 -8.06
N PHE A 97 -15.93 1.41 -8.37
CA PHE A 97 -15.37 0.95 -9.64
C PHE A 97 -16.36 1.04 -10.81
N GLN A 98 -17.66 1.15 -10.55
CA GLN A 98 -18.67 1.44 -11.58
C GLN A 98 -18.63 2.92 -11.99
N LYS A 99 -18.20 3.80 -11.10
CA LYS A 99 -18.14 5.26 -11.33
C LYS A 99 -16.77 5.76 -11.76
N ASN A 100 -15.72 4.98 -11.47
CA ASN A 100 -14.34 5.37 -11.71
C ASN A 100 -13.61 4.24 -12.45
N ARG A 101 -13.23 4.50 -13.70
CA ARG A 101 -12.30 3.61 -14.40
C ARG A 101 -10.93 3.75 -13.72
N ILE A 102 -10.29 2.63 -13.42
CA ILE A 102 -8.93 2.56 -12.87
C ILE A 102 -8.06 1.82 -13.89
N ASP A 103 -6.99 2.47 -14.31
CA ASP A 103 -6.02 1.93 -15.27
C ASP A 103 -4.75 1.41 -14.57
N THR A 104 -4.36 2.04 -13.44
CA THR A 104 -3.17 1.67 -12.67
C THR A 104 -3.50 1.57 -11.19
N VAL A 105 -2.95 0.55 -10.52
CA VAL A 105 -3.03 0.38 -9.07
C VAL A 105 -1.64 0.20 -8.49
N PHE A 106 -1.33 0.96 -7.45
CA PHE A 106 -0.17 0.73 -6.61
C PHE A 106 -0.59 0.15 -5.27
N VAL A 107 0.03 -0.95 -4.87
CA VAL A 107 -0.13 -1.59 -3.56
C VAL A 107 1.18 -1.49 -2.81
N PHE A 108 1.22 -0.71 -1.73
CA PHE A 108 2.38 -0.60 -0.87
C PHE A 108 1.97 -0.88 0.58
N GLY A 109 1.94 -2.14 0.93
CA GLY A 109 1.50 -2.67 2.22
C GLY A 109 2.31 -3.87 2.67
N GLY A 110 1.89 -4.46 3.79
CA GLY A 110 2.59 -5.59 4.41
C GLY A 110 3.55 -5.17 5.53
N THR A 111 3.85 -3.87 5.67
CA THR A 111 4.72 -3.38 6.76
C THR A 111 4.12 -3.72 8.12
N ASN A 112 2.82 -3.47 8.27
CA ASN A 112 2.13 -3.73 9.53
C ASN A 112 1.92 -5.23 9.77
N ASP A 113 1.60 -6.01 8.73
CA ASP A 113 1.50 -7.47 8.81
C ASP A 113 2.83 -8.11 9.24
N ASN A 114 3.95 -7.55 8.76
CA ASN A 114 5.30 -8.02 9.12
C ASN A 114 5.64 -7.79 10.61
N TRP A 115 5.05 -6.78 11.27
CA TRP A 115 5.42 -6.33 12.62
C TRP A 115 4.34 -6.53 13.69
N CYS A 116 3.08 -6.81 13.33
CA CYS A 116 1.96 -6.85 14.28
C CYS A 116 1.80 -8.15 15.07
N ASN A 117 2.71 -9.11 14.94
CA ASN A 117 2.63 -10.44 15.57
C ASN A 117 1.39 -11.26 15.17
N ALA A 118 0.75 -10.98 14.05
CA ALA A 118 -0.30 -11.83 13.51
C ALA A 118 0.25 -13.24 13.21
N PRO A 119 -0.55 -14.30 13.39
CA PRO A 119 -0.16 -15.64 12.96
C PRO A 119 0.16 -15.64 11.47
N LEU A 120 1.20 -16.35 11.04
CA LEU A 120 1.51 -16.47 9.62
C LEU A 120 0.38 -17.16 8.86
N GLY A 121 -0.12 -18.29 9.39
CA GLY A 121 -1.10 -19.13 8.72
C GLY A 121 -0.50 -19.89 7.54
N GLU A 122 -1.35 -20.67 6.86
CA GLU A 122 -0.97 -21.36 5.63
C GLU A 122 -1.40 -20.55 4.40
N PRO A 123 -0.60 -20.47 3.32
CA PRO A 123 -0.95 -19.69 2.12
C PRO A 123 -2.32 -20.05 1.52
N SER A 124 -2.72 -21.32 1.59
CA SER A 124 -4.03 -21.82 1.13
C SER A 124 -5.17 -21.67 2.16
N GLY A 125 -4.87 -21.12 3.33
CA GLY A 125 -5.86 -20.90 4.40
C GLY A 125 -6.89 -19.84 4.03
N THR A 126 -7.97 -19.82 4.81
CA THR A 126 -9.07 -18.85 4.62
C THR A 126 -9.21 -17.86 5.78
N ASP A 127 -8.41 -18.03 6.82
CA ASP A 127 -8.42 -17.14 7.98
C ASP A 127 -7.67 -15.84 7.68
N LEU A 128 -8.42 -14.77 7.46
CA LEU A 128 -7.89 -13.43 7.12
C LEU A 128 -7.28 -12.69 8.31
N TYR A 129 -7.33 -13.26 9.51
CA TYR A 129 -6.55 -12.80 10.66
C TYR A 129 -5.10 -13.31 10.61
N CYS A 130 -4.79 -14.23 9.71
CA CYS A 130 -3.45 -14.72 9.41
C CYS A 130 -2.84 -13.97 8.21
N VAL A 131 -1.52 -13.74 8.25
CA VAL A 131 -0.80 -12.92 7.29
C VAL A 131 -0.83 -13.49 5.87
N LEU A 132 -0.43 -14.78 5.71
CA LEU A 132 -0.28 -15.38 4.39
C LEU A 132 -1.62 -15.53 3.65
N PRO A 133 -2.69 -16.07 4.29
CA PRO A 133 -4.01 -16.11 3.66
C PRO A 133 -4.53 -14.73 3.26
N ALA A 134 -4.33 -13.73 4.12
CA ALA A 134 -4.81 -12.37 3.87
C ALA A 134 -4.13 -11.73 2.66
N ILE A 135 -2.81 -11.90 2.52
CA ILE A 135 -2.06 -11.43 1.35
C ILE A 135 -2.63 -12.05 0.08
N HIS A 136 -2.73 -13.38 0.02
CA HIS A 136 -3.24 -14.07 -1.16
C HIS A 136 -4.67 -13.64 -1.49
N HIS A 137 -5.56 -13.57 -0.48
CA HIS A 137 -6.94 -13.13 -0.65
C HIS A 137 -7.05 -11.70 -1.21
N PHE A 138 -6.27 -10.76 -0.67
CA PHE A 138 -6.31 -9.37 -1.13
C PHE A 138 -5.89 -9.26 -2.60
N PHE A 139 -4.82 -9.94 -3.00
CA PHE A 139 -4.31 -9.89 -4.37
C PHE A 139 -5.25 -10.58 -5.37
N ASP A 140 -5.88 -11.68 -4.99
CA ASP A 140 -6.91 -12.33 -5.79
C ASP A 140 -8.15 -11.43 -5.95
N LEU A 141 -8.58 -10.79 -4.86
CA LEU A 141 -9.74 -9.91 -4.86
C LEU A 141 -9.53 -8.67 -5.73
N ILE A 142 -8.37 -8.00 -5.60
CA ILE A 142 -8.10 -6.79 -6.38
C ILE A 142 -7.94 -7.09 -7.87
N ARG A 143 -7.30 -8.21 -8.24
CA ARG A 143 -7.21 -8.65 -9.64
C ARG A 143 -8.57 -9.02 -10.21
N LYS A 144 -9.39 -9.73 -9.45
CA LYS A 144 -10.78 -10.05 -9.85
C LYS A 144 -11.61 -8.79 -10.07
N THR A 145 -11.41 -7.76 -9.21
CA THR A 145 -12.14 -6.49 -9.27
C THR A 145 -11.69 -5.63 -10.46
N LEU A 146 -10.41 -5.65 -10.78
CA LEU A 146 -9.76 -4.82 -11.79
C LEU A 146 -8.94 -5.70 -12.75
N PRO A 147 -9.60 -6.51 -13.61
CA PRO A 147 -8.92 -7.49 -14.44
C PRO A 147 -7.96 -6.86 -15.45
N ASP A 148 -8.25 -5.68 -15.95
CA ASP A 148 -7.50 -5.00 -17.00
C ASP A 148 -6.50 -3.95 -16.48
N ALA A 149 -6.49 -3.65 -15.17
CA ALA A 149 -5.59 -2.66 -14.63
C ALA A 149 -4.15 -3.17 -14.53
N ALA A 150 -3.19 -2.28 -14.80
CA ALA A 150 -1.80 -2.51 -14.45
C ALA A 150 -1.66 -2.40 -12.92
N ILE A 151 -1.26 -3.48 -12.25
CA ILE A 151 -1.10 -3.49 -10.78
C ILE A 151 0.37 -3.67 -10.43
N TYR A 152 0.85 -2.86 -9.51
CA TYR A 152 2.22 -2.86 -9.00
C TYR A 152 2.22 -3.13 -7.50
N CYS A 153 2.93 -4.17 -7.07
CA CYS A 153 3.17 -4.50 -5.67
C CYS A 153 4.54 -4.00 -5.25
N LEU A 154 4.58 -3.03 -4.35
CA LEU A 154 5.81 -2.51 -3.78
C LEU A 154 6.16 -3.30 -2.53
N ILE A 155 7.34 -3.90 -2.51
CA ILE A 155 7.81 -4.72 -1.38
C ILE A 155 8.92 -4.00 -0.64
N ASN A 156 8.69 -3.68 0.63
CA ASN A 156 9.68 -3.06 1.51
C ASN A 156 10.87 -4.02 1.73
N ASN A 157 12.08 -3.46 1.77
CA ASN A 157 13.33 -4.22 1.90
C ASN A 157 13.61 -4.77 3.31
N HIS A 158 12.74 -4.52 4.28
CA HIS A 158 12.87 -4.96 5.68
C HIS A 158 11.91 -6.08 6.08
N PHE A 159 11.20 -6.69 5.14
CA PHE A 159 10.24 -7.74 5.45
C PHE A 159 10.93 -9.08 5.75
N LYS A 160 10.29 -9.86 6.62
CA LYS A 160 10.63 -11.26 6.84
C LYS A 160 10.50 -12.04 5.52
N PRO A 161 11.30 -13.09 5.31
CA PRO A 161 11.23 -13.89 4.09
C PRO A 161 9.83 -14.41 3.78
N GLU A 162 9.07 -14.83 4.79
CA GLU A 162 7.74 -15.39 4.66
C GLU A 162 6.76 -14.36 4.04
N VAL A 163 6.79 -13.13 4.55
CA VAL A 163 5.93 -12.05 4.03
C VAL A 163 6.37 -11.64 2.62
N THR A 164 7.70 -11.53 2.40
CA THR A 164 8.26 -11.21 1.08
C THR A 164 7.86 -12.25 0.03
N ASN A 165 7.97 -13.53 0.37
CA ASN A 165 7.64 -14.63 -0.53
C ASN A 165 6.13 -14.65 -0.83
N ALA A 166 5.28 -14.50 0.18
CA ALA A 166 3.84 -14.46 -0.02
C ALA A 166 3.41 -13.32 -0.95
N LEU A 167 3.99 -12.11 -0.79
CA LEU A 167 3.72 -10.99 -1.68
C LEU A 167 4.16 -11.27 -3.12
N LYS A 168 5.32 -11.90 -3.32
CA LYS A 168 5.81 -12.30 -4.64
C LYS A 168 4.94 -13.37 -5.27
N GLU A 169 4.63 -14.44 -4.54
CA GLU A 169 3.80 -15.55 -5.01
C GLU A 169 2.38 -15.09 -5.37
N ALA A 170 1.76 -14.26 -4.51
CA ALA A 170 0.45 -13.68 -4.78
C ALA A 170 0.48 -12.75 -6.00
N SER A 171 1.57 -11.97 -6.16
CA SER A 171 1.76 -11.10 -7.31
C SER A 171 1.92 -11.88 -8.61
N ASP A 172 2.77 -12.90 -8.62
CA ASP A 172 3.01 -13.76 -9.80
C ASP A 172 1.73 -14.45 -10.25
N ARG A 173 1.01 -15.10 -9.33
CA ARG A 173 -0.27 -15.75 -9.60
C ARG A 173 -1.31 -14.82 -10.23
N ASN A 174 -1.26 -13.53 -9.88
CA ASN A 174 -2.22 -12.52 -10.32
C ASN A 174 -1.71 -11.61 -11.45
N ASN A 175 -0.57 -11.94 -12.06
CA ASN A 175 0.07 -11.10 -13.08
C ASN A 175 0.23 -9.64 -12.63
N ILE A 176 0.84 -9.46 -11.46
CA ILE A 176 1.09 -8.18 -10.82
C ILE A 176 2.60 -7.91 -10.85
N THR A 177 3.00 -6.71 -11.27
CA THR A 177 4.40 -6.32 -11.33
C THR A 177 4.96 -6.05 -9.93
N VAL A 178 6.02 -6.78 -9.56
CA VAL A 178 6.71 -6.58 -8.28
C VAL A 178 7.78 -5.49 -8.42
N VAL A 179 7.77 -4.54 -7.49
CA VAL A 179 8.77 -3.48 -7.35
C VAL A 179 9.50 -3.69 -6.02
N THR A 180 10.82 -3.90 -6.09
CA THR A 180 11.67 -4.06 -4.89
C THR A 180 12.71 -2.96 -4.80
N PHE A 181 13.17 -2.67 -3.60
CA PHE A 181 14.11 -1.61 -3.32
C PHE A 181 15.40 -2.18 -2.70
N LYS A 182 16.56 -1.69 -3.11
CA LYS A 182 17.84 -2.06 -2.49
C LYS A 182 17.98 -1.42 -1.11
N HIS A 183 17.54 -0.20 -1.00
CA HIS A 183 17.58 0.60 0.22
C HIS A 183 16.45 1.61 0.20
N ILE A 184 15.90 1.89 1.39
CA ILE A 184 14.98 2.99 1.64
C ILE A 184 15.52 3.73 2.85
N ASP A 185 15.89 4.99 2.69
CA ASP A 185 16.34 5.81 3.81
C ASP A 185 15.18 6.07 4.78
N THR A 186 15.36 5.73 6.05
CA THR A 186 14.30 5.80 7.06
C THR A 186 14.74 6.50 8.33
N ARG A 187 13.78 7.15 8.99
CA ARG A 187 13.88 7.65 10.37
C ARG A 187 12.69 7.14 11.16
N GLU A 188 12.93 6.56 12.32
CA GLU A 188 11.89 5.90 13.14
C GLU A 188 11.01 4.93 12.35
N GLY A 189 11.63 4.14 11.49
CA GLY A 189 10.95 3.13 10.69
C GLY A 189 10.12 3.65 9.51
N HIS A 190 10.17 4.96 9.21
CA HIS A 190 9.42 5.57 8.11
C HIS A 190 10.34 6.31 7.13
N PRO A 191 10.03 6.30 5.82
CA PRO A 191 10.82 7.00 4.83
C PRO A 191 11.04 8.48 5.16
N THR A 192 12.28 8.93 5.03
CA THR A 192 12.67 10.34 5.00
C THR A 192 12.35 10.93 3.61
N VAL A 193 12.59 12.24 3.42
CA VAL A 193 12.52 12.85 2.08
C VAL A 193 13.38 12.08 1.08
N LYS A 194 14.59 11.65 1.50
CA LYS A 194 15.46 10.81 0.66
C LYS A 194 14.83 9.43 0.42
N GLY A 195 14.28 8.79 1.43
CA GLY A 195 13.59 7.51 1.29
C GLY A 195 12.39 7.57 0.36
N MET A 196 11.63 8.67 0.38
CA MET A 196 10.55 8.92 -0.58
C MET A 196 11.08 8.98 -2.02
N GLN A 197 12.26 9.58 -2.24
CA GLN A 197 12.92 9.60 -3.54
C GLN A 197 13.43 8.21 -3.95
N ASP A 198 14.05 7.46 -3.02
CA ASP A 198 14.54 6.11 -3.28
C ASP A 198 13.38 5.20 -3.79
N ILE A 199 12.20 5.30 -3.16
CA ILE A 199 11.02 4.54 -3.57
C ILE A 199 10.47 5.06 -4.92
N LYS A 200 10.34 6.38 -5.08
CA LYS A 200 9.88 6.99 -6.33
C LYS A 200 10.68 6.51 -7.54
N GLU A 201 11.99 6.54 -7.45
CA GLU A 201 12.89 6.10 -8.55
C GLU A 201 12.63 4.64 -8.94
N GLY A 202 12.43 3.76 -7.94
CA GLY A 202 12.07 2.36 -8.20
C GLY A 202 10.72 2.20 -8.90
N VAL A 203 9.74 2.99 -8.51
CA VAL A 203 8.40 2.97 -9.13
C VAL A 203 8.45 3.50 -10.56
N LEU A 204 9.12 4.63 -10.80
CA LEU A 204 9.26 5.20 -12.15
C LEU A 204 10.02 4.26 -13.10
N ALA A 205 11.05 3.59 -12.60
CA ALA A 205 11.78 2.57 -13.37
C ALA A 205 10.91 1.35 -13.72
N ALA A 206 9.93 1.00 -12.87
CA ALA A 206 8.99 -0.08 -13.16
C ALA A 206 7.90 0.34 -14.17
N LEU A 207 7.48 1.59 -14.15
CA LEU A 207 6.51 2.16 -15.11
C LEU A 207 7.07 2.33 -16.53
N ALA A 208 8.39 2.43 -16.66
CA ALA A 208 9.08 2.61 -17.96
C ALA A 208 9.31 1.30 -18.74
N LYS A 209 8.97 0.15 -18.17
CA LYS A 209 9.13 -1.18 -18.79
C LYS A 209 7.88 -1.60 -19.55
#